data_2a757689e52731d3c816f63e9eeb6690
#
_entry.id   2a757689e52731d3c816f63e9eeb6690
#
_cell.length_a   1.000
_cell.length_b   1.000
_cell.length_c   1.000
_cell.angle_alpha   90.00
_cell.angle_beta   90.00
_cell.angle_gamma   90.00
#
_symmetry.space_group_name_H-M   'P 1'
#
loop_
_entity.id
_entity.type
_entity.pdbx_description
1 polymer ?
#
loop_
_entity_poly.entity_id
_entity_poly.type
_entity_poly.pdbx_seq_one_letter_code
_entity_poly.pdbx_strand_id
1 'polypeptide(L)'
;NARWNLVEQAWSMGISRNLVGVEFDEDNQLLFTRVNARRVDITSCRDSLNGYQKGRCFYCFKPISLVPGDAELADVDHFIPWAARQEVSNINGVWNLVLACRCCNRGVEGKSARIPELRLLQRLHTRNEYFIQSKLPLHETIVLQTGQRPEARKSFLQRNWQAALDKLIHTWKPNAEGEATF
;
A
#
# COMPACT_ATOMS: atom_id res chain seq x y z
N ASN A 1 -4.18 22.97 -9.51
CA ASN A 1 -3.16 23.14 -8.45
C ASN A 1 -2.93 21.87 -7.63
N ALA A 2 -3.97 21.09 -7.22
CA ALA A 2 -3.80 19.84 -6.46
C ALA A 2 -2.94 18.78 -7.21
N ARG A 3 -3.09 18.70 -8.53
CA ARG A 3 -2.32 17.78 -9.37
C ARG A 3 -0.81 18.10 -9.37
N TRP A 4 -0.46 19.38 -9.41
CA TRP A 4 0.94 19.81 -9.37
C TRP A 4 1.57 19.53 -8.00
N ASN A 5 0.86 19.76 -6.92
CA ASN A 5 1.33 19.44 -5.58
C ASN A 5 1.61 17.95 -5.40
N LEU A 6 0.75 17.09 -5.95
CA LEU A 6 0.98 15.64 -5.97
C LEU A 6 2.23 15.24 -6.75
N VAL A 7 2.45 15.86 -7.92
CA VAL A 7 3.64 15.60 -8.75
C VAL A 7 4.91 16.09 -8.07
N GLU A 8 4.89 17.28 -7.47
CA GLU A 8 6.03 17.83 -6.73
C GLU A 8 6.34 17.00 -5.48
N GLN A 9 5.32 16.57 -4.74
CA GLN A 9 5.48 15.67 -3.60
C GLN A 9 6.05 14.30 -4.02
N ALA A 10 5.54 13.73 -5.11
CA ALA A 10 6.07 12.48 -5.66
C ALA A 10 7.54 12.63 -6.07
N TRP A 11 7.94 13.75 -6.64
CA TRP A 11 9.33 14.02 -6.99
C TRP A 11 10.22 14.20 -5.77
N SER A 12 9.77 14.93 -4.77
CA SER A 12 10.52 15.13 -3.52
C SER A 12 10.73 13.82 -2.74
N MET A 13 9.82 12.86 -2.91
CA MET A 13 9.88 11.54 -2.28
C MET A 13 10.51 10.46 -3.18
N GLY A 14 10.90 10.77 -4.42
CA GLY A 14 11.38 9.77 -5.37
C GLY A 14 10.33 8.74 -5.79
N ILE A 15 9.04 9.01 -5.56
CA ILE A 15 7.94 8.09 -5.92
C ILE A 15 7.68 8.19 -7.43
N SER A 16 7.58 7.03 -8.09
CA SER A 16 7.23 6.97 -9.50
C SER A 16 5.87 7.62 -9.78
N ARG A 17 5.77 8.42 -10.85
CA ARG A 17 4.53 9.06 -11.32
C ARG A 17 3.38 8.06 -11.48
N ASN A 18 3.70 6.81 -11.84
CA ASN A 18 2.70 5.76 -12.01
C ASN A 18 2.06 5.28 -10.70
N LEU A 19 2.70 5.51 -9.56
CA LEU A 19 2.15 5.19 -8.22
C LEU A 19 1.28 6.32 -7.67
N VAL A 20 1.49 7.54 -8.15
CA VAL A 20 0.74 8.74 -7.77
C VAL A 20 -0.29 9.11 -8.85
N GLY A 21 -0.27 8.41 -9.98
CA GLY A 21 -1.01 8.74 -11.19
C GLY A 21 -2.51 8.90 -10.97
N VAL A 22 -2.93 10.17 -10.92
CA VAL A 22 -4.32 10.59 -11.05
C VAL A 22 -4.44 11.19 -12.45
N GLU A 23 -5.21 10.56 -13.33
CA GLU A 23 -5.53 11.12 -14.64
C GLU A 23 -6.84 11.90 -14.56
N PHE A 24 -6.91 13.00 -15.29
CA PHE A 24 -8.10 13.82 -15.39
C PHE A 24 -8.83 13.49 -16.71
N ASP A 25 -10.08 13.09 -16.58
CA ASP A 25 -10.98 12.94 -17.72
C ASP A 25 -11.62 14.30 -18.02
N GLU A 26 -11.22 14.92 -19.12
CA GLU A 26 -11.71 16.24 -19.52
C GLU A 26 -13.19 16.22 -19.91
N ASP A 27 -13.70 15.10 -20.42
CA ASP A 27 -15.09 14.97 -20.87
C ASP A 27 -16.07 14.86 -19.70
N ASN A 28 -15.66 14.21 -18.61
CA ASN A 28 -16.49 13.98 -17.42
C ASN A 28 -16.10 14.84 -16.21
N GLN A 29 -15.04 15.64 -16.30
CA GLN A 29 -14.46 16.43 -15.19
C GLN A 29 -14.15 15.57 -13.94
N LEU A 30 -13.84 14.28 -14.13
CA LEU A 30 -13.56 13.32 -13.08
C LEU A 30 -12.06 12.99 -13.03
N LEU A 31 -11.53 12.99 -11.81
CA LEU A 31 -10.21 12.45 -11.53
C LEU A 31 -10.35 10.93 -11.38
N PHE A 32 -9.67 10.17 -12.22
CA PHE A 32 -9.61 8.70 -12.09
C PHE A 32 -8.18 8.19 -12.17
N THR A 33 -7.98 7.01 -11.62
CA THR A 33 -6.69 6.31 -11.71
C THR A 33 -6.78 5.27 -12.81
N ARG A 34 -5.92 5.38 -13.83
CA ARG A 34 -5.79 4.30 -14.83
C ARG A 34 -5.20 3.06 -14.19
N VAL A 35 -5.91 1.96 -14.29
CA VAL A 35 -5.38 0.64 -14.00
C VAL A 35 -4.45 0.25 -15.16
N ASN A 36 -3.17 0.55 -15.02
CA ASN A 36 -2.18 0.03 -15.95
C ASN A 36 -2.05 -1.47 -15.70
N ALA A 37 -2.41 -2.28 -16.69
CA ALA A 37 -2.24 -3.74 -16.68
C ALA A 37 -0.77 -4.19 -16.61
N ARG A 38 0.17 -3.24 -16.63
CA ARG A 38 1.61 -3.48 -16.55
C ARG A 38 2.07 -3.38 -15.09
N ARG A 39 2.86 -4.35 -14.66
CA ARG A 39 3.53 -4.30 -13.36
C ARG A 39 4.44 -3.07 -13.29
N VAL A 40 4.15 -2.16 -12.38
CA VAL A 40 4.93 -0.93 -12.15
C VAL A 40 6.00 -1.23 -11.09
N ASP A 41 7.16 -0.60 -11.22
CA ASP A 41 8.16 -0.62 -10.16
C ASP A 41 7.66 0.21 -8.96
N ILE A 42 7.41 -0.46 -7.85
CA ILE A 42 6.87 0.11 -6.62
C ILE A 42 7.95 0.39 -5.56
N THR A 43 9.22 0.09 -5.86
CA THR A 43 10.31 0.22 -4.87
C THR A 43 10.61 1.68 -4.52
N SER A 44 10.28 2.62 -5.39
CA SER A 44 10.49 4.06 -5.18
C SER A 44 9.74 4.64 -3.97
N CYS A 45 8.70 3.95 -3.44
CA CYS A 45 7.97 4.42 -2.27
C CYS A 45 8.50 3.90 -0.93
N ARG A 46 9.62 3.15 -0.93
CA ARG A 46 10.15 2.49 0.28
C ARG A 46 10.38 3.46 1.43
N ASP A 47 11.09 4.54 1.19
CA ASP A 47 11.40 5.54 2.22
C ASP A 47 10.15 6.21 2.78
N SER A 48 9.20 6.54 1.91
CA SER A 48 7.95 7.19 2.30
C SER A 48 7.08 6.27 3.18
N LEU A 49 7.01 4.97 2.87
CA LEU A 49 6.29 3.99 3.67
C LEU A 49 6.92 3.78 5.05
N ASN A 50 8.25 3.96 5.15
CA ASN A 50 8.98 3.80 6.41
C ASN A 50 8.62 4.86 7.46
N GLY A 51 8.05 5.98 7.08
CA GLY A 51 7.59 7.02 8.00
C GLY A 51 6.65 6.51 9.10
N TYR A 52 5.84 5.51 8.79
CA TYR A 52 4.99 4.79 9.76
C TYR A 52 5.71 3.58 10.38
N GLN A 53 6.36 2.76 9.55
CA GLN A 53 6.88 1.44 9.97
C GLN A 53 8.21 1.50 10.72
N LYS A 54 8.95 2.61 10.64
CA LYS A 54 10.18 2.88 11.42
C LYS A 54 11.18 1.72 11.41
N GLY A 55 11.46 1.17 10.22
CA GLY A 55 12.39 0.06 10.05
C GLY A 55 11.85 -1.29 10.52
N ARG A 56 10.52 -1.47 10.54
CA ARG A 56 9.88 -2.73 10.94
C ARG A 56 8.99 -3.30 9.85
N CYS A 57 8.96 -4.62 9.76
CA CYS A 57 8.04 -5.34 8.86
C CYS A 57 6.59 -5.05 9.26
N PHE A 58 5.76 -4.68 8.28
CA PHE A 58 4.34 -4.42 8.50
C PHE A 58 3.59 -5.60 9.13
N TYR A 59 3.96 -6.82 8.78
CA TYR A 59 3.25 -8.01 9.19
C TYR A 59 3.71 -8.56 10.55
N CYS A 60 5.02 -8.71 10.74
CA CYS A 60 5.57 -9.42 11.90
C CYS A 60 6.44 -8.57 12.85
N PHE A 61 6.61 -7.27 12.57
CA PHE A 61 7.40 -6.32 13.35
C PHE A 61 8.91 -6.62 13.46
N LYS A 62 9.43 -7.64 12.77
CA LYS A 62 10.88 -7.85 12.70
C LYS A 62 11.59 -6.64 12.09
N PRO A 63 12.81 -6.31 12.53
CA PRO A 63 13.63 -5.29 11.89
C PRO A 63 13.80 -5.56 10.38
N ILE A 64 13.80 -4.50 9.59
CA ILE A 64 14.06 -4.50 8.15
C ILE A 64 15.02 -3.36 7.81
N SER A 65 15.79 -3.52 6.74
CA SER A 65 16.69 -2.50 6.23
C SER A 65 16.07 -1.75 5.05
N LEU A 66 16.47 -0.51 4.86
CA LEU A 66 16.17 0.28 3.65
C LEU A 66 17.40 0.45 2.75
N VAL A 67 18.55 0.00 3.21
CA VAL A 67 19.83 0.17 2.51
C VAL A 67 19.91 -0.82 1.35
N PRO A 68 20.07 -0.34 0.10
CA PRO A 68 20.26 -1.22 -1.05
C PRO A 68 21.48 -2.14 -0.86
N GLY A 69 21.30 -3.44 -1.15
CA GLY A 69 22.36 -4.43 -0.98
C GLY A 69 22.39 -5.13 0.39
N ASP A 70 21.65 -4.63 1.37
CA ASP A 70 21.51 -5.27 2.67
C ASP A 70 20.74 -6.61 2.56
N ALA A 71 21.16 -7.62 3.32
CA ALA A 71 20.50 -8.92 3.37
C ALA A 71 19.05 -8.82 3.86
N GLU A 72 18.78 -7.91 4.80
CA GLU A 72 17.45 -7.64 5.37
C GLU A 72 16.70 -6.50 4.68
N LEU A 73 17.11 -6.16 3.43
CA LEU A 73 16.42 -5.14 2.65
C LEU A 73 14.93 -5.44 2.53
N ALA A 74 14.10 -4.48 2.94
CA ALA A 74 12.66 -4.57 2.87
C ALA A 74 12.15 -4.75 1.43
N ASP A 75 11.25 -5.69 1.24
CA ASP A 75 10.43 -5.76 0.03
C ASP A 75 9.29 -4.72 0.15
N VAL A 76 8.93 -4.07 -0.96
CA VAL A 76 7.66 -3.34 -1.06
C VAL A 76 6.62 -4.36 -1.56
N ASP A 77 5.64 -4.63 -0.72
CA ASP A 77 4.62 -5.63 -0.98
C ASP A 77 3.24 -5.00 -1.18
N HIS A 78 2.46 -5.56 -2.11
CA HIS A 78 1.05 -5.28 -2.23
C HIS A 78 0.29 -5.99 -1.10
N PHE A 79 -0.33 -5.26 -0.18
CA PHE A 79 -1.13 -5.85 0.91
C PHE A 79 -2.22 -6.76 0.33
N ILE A 80 -3.07 -6.25 -0.54
CA ILE A 80 -3.91 -7.07 -1.42
C ILE A 80 -3.04 -7.48 -2.60
N PRO A 81 -2.81 -8.78 -2.83
CA PRO A 81 -1.82 -9.24 -3.80
C PRO A 81 -2.16 -8.88 -5.24
N TRP A 82 -1.14 -8.69 -6.04
CA TRP A 82 -1.25 -8.39 -7.48
C TRP A 82 -2.14 -9.39 -8.25
N ALA A 83 -2.27 -10.62 -7.74
CA ALA A 83 -3.15 -11.63 -8.32
C ALA A 83 -4.63 -11.18 -8.39
N ALA A 84 -5.06 -10.27 -7.49
CA ALA A 84 -6.41 -9.72 -7.45
C ALA A 84 -6.56 -8.40 -8.25
N ARG A 85 -5.66 -8.06 -9.16
CA ARG A 85 -5.63 -6.77 -9.87
C ARG A 85 -6.85 -6.48 -10.76
N GLN A 86 -7.63 -7.51 -11.13
CA GLN A 86 -8.83 -7.33 -11.93
C GLN A 86 -10.04 -6.96 -11.08
N GLU A 87 -10.04 -7.36 -9.81
CA GLU A 87 -11.11 -7.16 -8.84
C GLU A 87 -10.90 -5.90 -7.98
N VAL A 88 -9.65 -5.44 -7.88
CA VAL A 88 -9.25 -4.36 -6.98
C VAL A 88 -8.83 -3.12 -7.77
N SER A 89 -9.55 -2.04 -7.57
CA SER A 89 -9.22 -0.76 -8.21
C SER A 89 -7.92 -0.18 -7.65
N ASN A 90 -7.07 0.33 -8.55
CA ASN A 90 -5.80 0.97 -8.21
C ASN A 90 -4.91 0.12 -7.27
N ILE A 91 -4.68 -1.13 -7.63
CA ILE A 91 -3.91 -2.09 -6.81
C ILE A 91 -2.47 -1.61 -6.52
N ASN A 92 -1.87 -0.82 -7.42
CA ASN A 92 -0.56 -0.21 -7.24
C ASN A 92 -0.60 1.06 -6.37
N GLY A 93 -1.77 1.50 -5.93
CA GLY A 93 -1.89 2.69 -5.09
C GLY A 93 -1.12 2.54 -3.78
N VAL A 94 -0.53 3.63 -3.29
CA VAL A 94 0.25 3.63 -2.04
C VAL A 94 -0.56 3.21 -0.83
N TRP A 95 -1.90 3.33 -0.90
CA TRP A 95 -2.81 2.80 0.11
C TRP A 95 -2.66 1.29 0.34
N ASN A 96 -2.23 0.56 -0.70
CA ASN A 96 -2.09 -0.91 -0.73
C ASN A 96 -0.64 -1.39 -0.55
N LEU A 97 0.34 -0.49 -0.49
CA LEU A 97 1.76 -0.85 -0.42
C LEU A 97 2.27 -0.80 1.01
N VAL A 98 3.02 -1.83 1.42
CA VAL A 98 3.64 -1.94 2.75
C VAL A 98 5.08 -2.43 2.63
N LEU A 99 5.91 -2.13 3.64
CA LEU A 99 7.24 -2.73 3.76
C LEU A 99 7.15 -4.06 4.50
N ALA A 100 7.69 -5.09 3.90
CA ALA A 100 7.68 -6.44 4.45
C ALA A 100 9.09 -7.04 4.47
N CYS A 101 9.37 -7.86 5.47
CA CYS A 101 10.55 -8.72 5.42
C CYS A 101 10.35 -9.81 4.37
N ARG A 102 11.44 -10.32 3.85
CA ARG A 102 11.47 -11.35 2.82
C ARG A 102 10.68 -12.60 3.23
N CYS A 103 10.78 -13.00 4.51
CA CYS A 103 10.03 -14.15 5.04
C CYS A 103 8.51 -13.96 4.95
N CYS A 104 7.98 -12.78 5.35
CA CYS A 104 6.54 -12.50 5.29
C CYS A 104 6.03 -12.32 3.86
N ASN A 105 6.81 -11.75 2.96
CA ASN A 105 6.39 -11.49 1.59
C ASN A 105 6.48 -12.75 0.71
N ARG A 106 7.67 -13.33 0.59
CA ARG A 106 8.00 -14.39 -0.39
C ARG A 106 8.73 -15.60 0.19
N GLY A 107 8.79 -15.74 1.51
CA GLY A 107 9.26 -16.96 2.16
C GLY A 107 8.35 -18.14 1.85
N VAL A 108 8.79 -19.36 2.17
CA VAL A 108 8.04 -20.60 1.92
C VAL A 108 6.61 -20.53 2.47
N GLU A 109 6.44 -19.96 3.66
CA GLU A 109 5.13 -19.72 4.28
C GLU A 109 4.72 -18.25 4.25
N GLY A 110 5.39 -17.45 3.42
CA GLY A 110 5.10 -16.03 3.22
C GLY A 110 3.73 -15.80 2.60
N LYS A 111 3.29 -14.54 2.60
CA LYS A 111 1.98 -14.14 2.08
C LYS A 111 1.77 -14.53 0.62
N SER A 112 2.78 -14.25 -0.23
CA SER A 112 2.69 -14.52 -1.68
C SER A 112 1.38 -13.98 -2.29
N ALA A 113 0.53 -14.84 -2.86
CA ALA A 113 -0.77 -14.46 -3.44
C ALA A 113 -1.96 -14.64 -2.48
N ARG A 114 -1.72 -14.88 -1.18
CA ARG A 114 -2.79 -15.05 -0.18
C ARG A 114 -3.23 -13.71 0.40
N ILE A 115 -4.47 -13.64 0.87
CA ILE A 115 -5.08 -12.43 1.43
C ILE A 115 -4.73 -12.31 2.92
N PRO A 116 -4.14 -11.19 3.39
CA PRO A 116 -3.94 -10.97 4.82
C PRO A 116 -5.25 -11.01 5.60
N GLU A 117 -5.23 -11.60 6.81
CA GLU A 117 -6.39 -11.66 7.70
C GLU A 117 -6.96 -10.28 8.02
N LEU A 118 -8.23 -10.25 8.46
CA LEU A 118 -8.98 -9.03 8.78
C LEU A 118 -8.27 -8.12 9.78
N ARG A 119 -7.58 -8.66 10.79
CA ARG A 119 -6.81 -7.85 11.75
C ARG A 119 -5.65 -7.08 11.08
N LEU A 120 -5.06 -7.64 10.04
CA LEU A 120 -4.03 -6.96 9.25
C LEU A 120 -4.63 -5.88 8.34
N LEU A 121 -5.86 -6.07 7.86
CA LEU A 121 -6.61 -5.01 7.17
C LEU A 121 -6.90 -3.84 8.11
N GLN A 122 -7.25 -4.11 9.36
CA GLN A 122 -7.43 -3.07 10.38
C GLN A 122 -6.12 -2.31 10.63
N ARG A 123 -4.98 -3.00 10.71
CA ARG A 123 -3.65 -2.37 10.79
C ARG A 123 -3.35 -1.50 9.56
N LEU A 124 -3.70 -1.96 8.36
CA LEU A 124 -3.56 -1.17 7.14
C LEU A 124 -4.41 0.10 7.18
N HIS A 125 -5.64 0.00 7.64
CA HIS A 125 -6.51 1.16 7.84
C HIS A 125 -5.88 2.15 8.82
N THR A 126 -5.42 1.70 9.98
CA THR A 126 -4.73 2.53 10.99
C THR A 126 -3.52 3.25 10.39
N ARG A 127 -2.69 2.53 9.62
CA ARG A 127 -1.54 3.10 8.93
C ARG A 127 -1.94 4.19 7.93
N ASN A 128 -2.98 3.96 7.13
CA ASN A 128 -3.46 4.93 6.17
C ASN A 128 -3.99 6.19 6.86
N GLU A 129 -4.79 6.04 7.91
CA GLU A 129 -5.29 7.16 8.70
C GLU A 129 -4.15 7.92 9.41
N TYR A 130 -3.10 7.23 9.88
CA TYR A 130 -1.91 7.88 10.44
C TYR A 130 -1.24 8.82 9.44
N PHE A 131 -1.01 8.38 8.19
CA PHE A 131 -0.46 9.24 7.13
C PHE A 131 -1.36 10.45 6.86
N ILE A 132 -2.67 10.25 6.84
CA ILE A 132 -3.64 11.31 6.59
C ILE A 132 -3.64 12.33 7.73
N GLN A 133 -3.75 11.88 8.97
CA GLN A 133 -3.83 12.74 10.15
C GLN A 133 -2.51 13.48 10.44
N SER A 134 -1.40 12.83 10.21
CA SER A 134 -0.05 13.39 10.40
C SER A 134 0.35 14.38 9.30
N LYS A 135 -0.48 14.56 8.26
CA LYS A 135 -0.18 15.38 7.09
C LYS A 135 1.18 15.05 6.46
N LEU A 136 1.59 13.78 6.58
CA LEU A 136 2.79 13.29 5.92
C LEU A 136 2.63 13.31 4.39
N PRO A 137 3.72 13.27 3.64
CA PRO A 137 3.67 13.44 2.18
C PRO A 137 2.69 12.56 1.42
N LEU A 138 2.34 11.36 1.93
CA LEU A 138 1.36 10.48 1.32
C LEU A 138 -0.12 10.82 1.59
N HIS A 139 -0.40 11.82 2.44
CA HIS A 139 -1.74 12.22 2.86
C HIS A 139 -2.69 12.40 1.67
N GLU A 140 -2.39 13.36 0.79
CA GLU A 140 -3.28 13.70 -0.34
C GLU A 140 -3.46 12.53 -1.29
N THR A 141 -2.38 11.80 -1.58
CA THR A 141 -2.41 10.63 -2.45
C THR A 141 -3.35 9.55 -1.91
N ILE A 142 -3.26 9.23 -0.61
CA ILE A 142 -4.12 8.23 0.00
C ILE A 142 -5.58 8.68 0.01
N VAL A 143 -5.85 9.94 0.35
CA VAL A 143 -7.21 10.50 0.33
C VAL A 143 -7.82 10.44 -1.08
N LEU A 144 -7.08 10.83 -2.12
CA LEU A 144 -7.53 10.76 -3.50
C LEU A 144 -7.81 9.32 -3.96
N GLN A 145 -6.99 8.37 -3.52
CA GLN A 145 -7.12 6.97 -3.92
C GLN A 145 -8.24 6.22 -3.19
N THR A 146 -8.58 6.62 -1.96
CA THR A 146 -9.46 5.84 -1.08
C THR A 146 -10.76 6.55 -0.68
N GLY A 147 -10.78 7.89 -0.73
CA GLY A 147 -11.95 8.73 -0.46
C GLY A 147 -11.70 9.82 0.58
N GLN A 148 -12.52 10.88 0.50
CA GLN A 148 -12.37 12.08 1.32
C GLN A 148 -12.79 11.85 2.79
N ARG A 149 -13.81 11.02 3.03
CA ARG A 149 -14.38 10.79 4.37
C ARG A 149 -13.83 9.50 4.99
N PRO A 150 -13.60 9.46 6.30
CA PRO A 150 -13.13 8.25 7.00
C PRO A 150 -13.97 7.00 6.71
N GLU A 151 -15.30 7.15 6.70
CA GLU A 151 -16.23 6.04 6.44
C GLU A 151 -16.11 5.53 4.99
N ALA A 152 -15.90 6.43 4.04
CA ALA A 152 -15.68 6.07 2.64
C ALA A 152 -14.37 5.28 2.48
N ARG A 153 -13.30 5.71 3.16
CA ARG A 153 -12.00 5.01 3.14
C ARG A 153 -12.07 3.62 3.77
N LYS A 154 -12.74 3.51 4.91
CA LYS A 154 -13.00 2.21 5.56
C LYS A 154 -13.77 1.28 4.63
N SER A 155 -14.86 1.76 4.05
CA SER A 155 -15.68 1.00 3.10
C SER A 155 -14.90 0.62 1.83
N PHE A 156 -14.03 1.51 1.34
CA PHE A 156 -13.15 1.24 0.19
C PHE A 156 -12.22 0.05 0.50
N LEU A 157 -11.54 0.07 1.63
CA LEU A 157 -10.64 -1.02 2.03
C LEU A 157 -11.38 -2.34 2.20
N GLN A 158 -12.55 -2.33 2.87
CA GLN A 158 -13.36 -3.53 3.07
C GLN A 158 -13.84 -4.13 1.76
N ARG A 159 -14.38 -3.32 0.84
CA ARG A 159 -14.85 -3.82 -0.47
C ARG A 159 -13.73 -4.44 -1.29
N ASN A 160 -12.57 -3.77 -1.39
CA ASN A 160 -11.44 -4.30 -2.15
C ASN A 160 -10.87 -5.58 -1.51
N TRP A 161 -10.79 -5.64 -0.18
CA TRP A 161 -10.34 -6.83 0.53
C TRP A 161 -11.31 -8.00 0.33
N GLN A 162 -12.63 -7.76 0.42
CA GLN A 162 -13.64 -8.80 0.21
C GLN A 162 -13.61 -9.30 -1.22
N ALA A 163 -13.58 -8.41 -2.22
CA ALA A 163 -13.50 -8.80 -3.63
C ALA A 163 -12.27 -9.66 -3.93
N ALA A 164 -11.13 -9.31 -3.33
CA ALA A 164 -9.92 -10.10 -3.46
C ALA A 164 -10.02 -11.45 -2.75
N LEU A 165 -10.66 -11.51 -1.57
CA LEU A 165 -10.88 -12.74 -0.82
C LEU A 165 -11.83 -13.69 -1.58
N ASP A 166 -12.90 -13.18 -2.16
CA ASP A 166 -13.85 -13.96 -2.96
C ASP A 166 -13.16 -14.60 -4.18
N LYS A 167 -12.13 -13.94 -4.72
CA LYS A 167 -11.35 -14.44 -5.86
C LYS A 167 -10.27 -15.43 -5.47
N LEU A 168 -9.49 -15.14 -4.43
CA LEU A 168 -8.28 -15.89 -4.06
C LEU A 168 -8.52 -16.91 -2.94
N ILE A 169 -9.62 -16.80 -2.22
CA ILE A 169 -10.16 -17.70 -1.17
C ILE A 169 -9.23 -18.05 0.00
N HIS A 170 -7.91 -17.88 -0.13
CA HIS A 170 -6.94 -18.24 0.90
C HIS A 170 -6.50 -17.02 1.72
N THR A 171 -6.70 -17.08 3.02
CA THR A 171 -6.17 -16.09 3.96
C THR A 171 -4.77 -16.45 4.45
N TRP A 172 -4.07 -15.44 4.98
CA TRP A 172 -2.73 -15.58 5.50
C TRP A 172 -2.50 -14.67 6.71
N LYS A 173 -1.69 -15.17 7.65
CA LYS A 173 -1.11 -14.43 8.76
C LYS A 173 0.35 -14.82 8.96
N PRO A 174 1.19 -13.97 9.57
CA PRO A 174 2.55 -14.35 9.91
C PRO A 174 2.57 -15.44 10.99
N ASN A 175 3.50 -16.39 10.88
CA ASN A 175 3.62 -17.49 11.85
C ASN A 175 4.12 -17.03 13.22
N ALA A 176 4.90 -15.96 13.25
CA ALA A 176 5.39 -15.34 14.48
C ALA A 176 5.34 -13.82 14.33
N GLU A 177 4.93 -13.14 15.37
CA GLU A 177 4.96 -11.69 15.47
C GLU A 177 5.86 -11.28 16.62
N GLY A 178 6.68 -10.25 16.40
CA GLY A 178 7.40 -9.57 17.46
C GLY A 178 6.48 -8.63 18.25
N GLU A 179 7.07 -7.88 19.13
CA GLU A 179 6.37 -6.82 19.87
C GLU A 179 5.84 -5.77 18.88
N ALA A 180 4.56 -5.42 19.03
CA ALA A 180 3.92 -4.40 18.22
C ALA A 180 4.56 -3.03 18.47
N THR A 181 5.03 -2.38 17.40
CA THR A 181 5.75 -1.10 17.47
C THR A 181 4.96 0.05 16.81
N PHE A 182 3.82 -0.24 16.19
CA PHE A 182 2.90 0.73 15.59
C PHE A 182 1.49 0.17 15.48
#